data_9442c251e7b2d10c38f25d6a55d2f36d
#
_entry.id   9442c251e7b2d10c38f25d6a55d2f36d
#
_cell.length_a   1.000
_cell.length_b   1.000
_cell.length_c   1.000
_cell.angle_alpha   90.00
_cell.angle_beta   90.00
_cell.angle_gamma   90.00
#
_symmetry.space_group_name_H-M   'P 1'
#
loop_
_entity.id
_entity.type
_entity.pdbx_description
1 polymer ?
#
loop_
_entity_poly.entity_id
_entity_poly.type
_entity_poly.pdbx_seq_one_letter_code
_entity_poly.pdbx_strand_id
1 'polypeptide(L)'
;MKAKRIISAAAAVSALLASLTISGCQSAPSQQSTDLMENVKAAKHDTIKTDDKFANAYADFSVGLFQKSFTDNQNTLVSPLSVTLALAMTANGAYGQTKTEMESLLGGEIPLDELNKYLCSFTENLTSDDGFKLETANSIWFRDDEDRLTIEKDFLQTNADYYGASAYKRAFDSATCDEINKWVSDNTDGMIKEILDDIPIEAVMYLINAVVFDAEWESEYYEHEVHDGIFTNAEGKETTVRMMSSNEGVYLNGSNCTGFMKNYKGGKYSFAALLPSENTDIHDFVNSLTGAELNKILSNKETCSVAVKLPKFNYEYSILLNDALSALGMPTAFDADNADFSGIGKSANGNIFIGRVIHKTNITVNEKGTKAGAATVVEMLDSAAALIEKSVILDRPFVYMIIDNSTNLPIFIGAYTGV
;
A
#
# COMPACT_ATOMS: atom_id res chain seq x y z
N MET A 1 29.34 -53.24 30.17
CA MET A 1 29.14 -53.94 31.47
C MET A 1 28.14 -53.13 32.31
N LYS A 2 27.03 -53.80 32.67
CA LYS A 2 26.15 -53.64 33.87
C LYS A 2 25.70 -52.24 34.23
N ALA A 3 24.47 -51.78 33.94
CA ALA A 3 23.20 -52.14 34.58
C ALA A 3 23.19 -52.00 36.10
N LYS A 4 22.33 -51.08 36.64
CA LYS A 4 21.29 -51.44 37.61
C LYS A 4 20.39 -50.24 37.98
N ARG A 5 19.10 -50.52 37.92
CA ARG A 5 17.92 -49.83 38.45
C ARG A 5 17.91 -49.84 39.99
N ILE A 6 17.05 -48.97 40.58
CA ILE A 6 16.16 -49.20 41.78
C ILE A 6 15.51 -47.80 42.02
N ILE A 7 14.23 -47.51 41.84
CA ILE A 7 12.91 -47.89 42.38
C ILE A 7 12.72 -47.48 43.83
N SER A 8 11.62 -46.70 44.04
CA SER A 8 10.70 -46.61 45.19
C SER A 8 11.10 -45.66 46.34
N ALA A 9 10.22 -44.88 46.97
CA ALA A 9 8.83 -45.11 47.38
C ALA A 9 8.18 -43.78 47.79
N ALA A 10 6.86 -43.78 47.78
CA ALA A 10 5.94 -42.76 48.25
C ALA A 10 5.89 -42.62 49.77
N ALA A 11 5.55 -41.43 50.27
CA ALA A 11 4.79 -41.28 51.54
C ALA A 11 3.99 -39.98 51.51
N ALA A 12 2.69 -40.12 51.66
CA ALA A 12 1.69 -39.08 51.90
C ALA A 12 1.62 -38.71 53.38
N VAL A 13 1.42 -37.44 53.70
CA VAL A 13 0.74 -37.01 54.98
C VAL A 13 0.10 -35.66 54.79
N SER A 14 -1.22 -35.65 54.77
CA SER A 14 -2.29 -34.87 55.38
C SER A 14 -2.10 -33.40 55.79
N ALA A 15 -2.89 -32.57 55.16
CA ALA A 15 -3.84 -31.53 55.67
C ALA A 15 -3.47 -30.64 56.86
N LEU A 16 -3.53 -29.32 56.57
CA LEU A 16 -4.14 -28.34 57.49
C LEU A 16 -4.73 -27.17 56.67
N LEU A 17 -6.04 -26.97 56.84
CA LEU A 17 -6.79 -25.81 56.31
C LEU A 17 -6.31 -24.54 57.01
N ALA A 18 -5.95 -23.53 56.22
CA ALA A 18 -6.00 -22.14 56.64
C ALA A 18 -6.70 -21.34 55.53
N SER A 19 -7.92 -20.96 55.79
CA SER A 19 -8.74 -20.06 55.00
C SER A 19 -8.14 -18.64 55.05
N LEU A 20 -7.47 -18.24 54.00
CA LEU A 20 -7.18 -16.84 53.71
C LEU A 20 -8.09 -16.42 52.54
N THR A 21 -9.05 -15.58 52.85
CA THR A 21 -9.85 -14.85 51.89
C THR A 21 -8.96 -13.84 51.20
N ILE A 22 -8.41 -14.22 50.02
CA ILE A 22 -7.81 -13.28 49.10
C ILE A 22 -8.97 -12.75 48.26
N SER A 23 -9.34 -11.47 48.51
CA SER A 23 -10.13 -10.69 47.57
C SER A 23 -9.35 -10.64 46.24
N GLY A 24 -9.67 -11.58 45.36
CA GLY A 24 -9.20 -11.53 43.99
C GLY A 24 -9.86 -10.36 43.28
N CYS A 25 -9.06 -9.37 42.87
CA CYS A 25 -9.43 -8.56 41.72
C CYS A 25 -9.74 -9.55 40.59
N GLN A 26 -11.02 -9.71 40.27
CA GLN A 26 -11.40 -10.29 38.99
C GLN A 26 -10.88 -9.33 37.92
N SER A 27 -9.75 -9.65 37.31
CA SER A 27 -9.44 -9.15 35.99
C SER A 27 -10.66 -9.50 35.13
N ALA A 28 -11.28 -8.49 34.56
CA ALA A 28 -12.31 -8.66 33.54
C ALA A 28 -11.82 -9.73 32.55
N PRO A 29 -12.67 -10.65 32.08
CA PRO A 29 -12.27 -11.58 31.07
C PRO A 29 -11.77 -10.74 29.88
N SER A 30 -10.55 -10.97 29.44
CA SER A 30 -10.07 -10.44 28.17
C SER A 30 -11.11 -10.87 27.14
N GLN A 31 -11.83 -9.91 26.58
CA GLN A 31 -12.78 -10.17 25.51
C GLN A 31 -11.99 -10.85 24.40
N GLN A 32 -12.25 -12.14 24.23
CA GLN A 32 -11.61 -12.94 23.21
C GLN A 32 -12.05 -12.34 21.87
N SER A 33 -11.11 -11.97 21.05
CA SER A 33 -11.37 -11.38 19.74
C SER A 33 -12.30 -12.28 18.94
N THR A 34 -13.49 -11.79 18.61
CA THR A 34 -14.36 -12.54 17.72
C THR A 34 -13.87 -12.33 16.31
N ASP A 35 -13.21 -13.34 15.75
CA ASP A 35 -12.86 -13.42 14.32
C ASP A 35 -14.15 -13.79 13.56
N LEU A 36 -14.64 -12.85 12.77
CA LEU A 36 -15.86 -13.04 11.97
C LEU A 36 -15.63 -13.94 10.76
N MET A 37 -14.36 -14.18 10.40
CA MET A 37 -13.97 -15.02 9.27
C MET A 37 -13.69 -16.47 9.67
N GLU A 38 -13.73 -16.83 10.97
CA GLU A 38 -13.40 -18.19 11.45
C GLU A 38 -14.17 -19.31 10.72
N ASN A 39 -15.42 -19.05 10.31
CA ASN A 39 -16.26 -20.00 9.59
C ASN A 39 -16.53 -19.60 8.13
N VAL A 40 -15.91 -18.53 7.62
CA VAL A 40 -16.03 -18.05 6.25
C VAL A 40 -14.88 -18.63 5.45
N LYS A 41 -15.18 -19.48 4.47
CA LYS A 41 -14.16 -20.04 3.57
C LYS A 41 -14.26 -19.34 2.24
N ALA A 42 -13.15 -18.80 1.78
CA ALA A 42 -13.05 -18.24 0.44
C ALA A 42 -13.44 -19.29 -0.61
N ALA A 43 -14.37 -18.96 -1.47
CA ALA A 43 -14.74 -19.77 -2.59
C ALA A 43 -13.73 -19.58 -3.74
N LYS A 44 -13.51 -20.63 -4.53
CA LYS A 44 -12.77 -20.48 -5.78
C LYS A 44 -13.69 -19.81 -6.81
N HIS A 45 -13.19 -18.74 -7.42
CA HIS A 45 -13.86 -18.05 -8.52
C HIS A 45 -12.96 -17.94 -9.73
N ASP A 46 -13.57 -17.66 -10.86
CA ASP A 46 -12.84 -17.36 -12.07
C ASP A 46 -12.17 -16.00 -11.94
N THR A 47 -10.88 -15.96 -12.20
CA THR A 47 -10.11 -14.70 -12.28
C THR A 47 -10.14 -14.18 -13.72
N ILE A 48 -10.09 -12.85 -13.88
CA ILE A 48 -9.95 -12.21 -15.18
C ILE A 48 -8.54 -11.66 -15.30
N LYS A 49 -7.81 -12.10 -16.32
CA LYS A 49 -6.47 -11.58 -16.59
C LYS A 49 -6.56 -10.09 -16.93
N THR A 50 -5.64 -9.31 -16.37
CA THR A 50 -5.52 -7.88 -16.67
C THR A 50 -5.44 -7.63 -18.18
N ASP A 51 -6.27 -6.71 -18.66
CA ASP A 51 -6.34 -6.26 -20.04
C ASP A 51 -6.31 -4.73 -20.11
N ASP A 52 -6.39 -4.18 -21.33
CA ASP A 52 -6.32 -2.73 -21.55
C ASP A 52 -7.47 -1.98 -20.87
N LYS A 53 -8.66 -2.59 -20.73
CA LYS A 53 -9.82 -1.97 -20.09
C LYS A 53 -9.52 -1.73 -18.60
N PHE A 54 -9.05 -2.78 -17.91
CA PHE A 54 -8.65 -2.66 -16.51
C PHE A 54 -7.43 -1.74 -16.34
N ALA A 55 -6.42 -1.92 -17.19
CA ALA A 55 -5.19 -1.12 -17.12
C ALA A 55 -5.47 0.38 -17.27
N ASN A 56 -6.37 0.78 -18.18
CA ASN A 56 -6.74 2.18 -18.37
C ASN A 56 -7.53 2.72 -17.16
N ALA A 57 -8.54 2.01 -16.66
CA ALA A 57 -9.30 2.43 -15.50
C ALA A 57 -8.41 2.58 -14.26
N TYR A 58 -7.54 1.61 -14.01
CA TYR A 58 -6.60 1.65 -12.89
C TYR A 58 -5.58 2.79 -13.02
N ALA A 59 -5.04 3.04 -14.22
CA ALA A 59 -4.12 4.15 -14.46
C ALA A 59 -4.80 5.52 -14.28
N ASP A 60 -6.05 5.68 -14.75
CA ASP A 60 -6.81 6.91 -14.55
C ASP A 60 -7.07 7.17 -13.05
N PHE A 61 -7.49 6.15 -12.30
CA PHE A 61 -7.61 6.25 -10.85
C PHE A 61 -6.28 6.58 -10.17
N SER A 62 -5.20 5.90 -10.56
CA SER A 62 -3.87 6.08 -9.97
C SER A 62 -3.35 7.50 -10.15
N VAL A 63 -3.47 8.04 -11.35
CA VAL A 63 -3.05 9.42 -11.66
C VAL A 63 -3.96 10.43 -10.95
N GLY A 64 -5.28 10.23 -11.00
CA GLY A 64 -6.23 11.10 -10.30
C GLY A 64 -5.99 11.16 -8.78
N LEU A 65 -5.77 10.00 -8.15
CA LEU A 65 -5.44 9.91 -6.72
C LEU A 65 -4.14 10.66 -6.41
N PHE A 66 -3.09 10.44 -7.21
CA PHE A 66 -1.81 11.12 -7.05
C PHE A 66 -1.96 12.63 -7.18
N GLN A 67 -2.65 13.13 -8.24
CA GLN A 67 -2.90 14.56 -8.45
C GLN A 67 -3.63 15.23 -7.29
N LYS A 68 -4.65 14.57 -6.73
CA LYS A 68 -5.41 15.10 -5.59
C LYS A 68 -4.67 15.01 -4.26
N SER A 69 -3.64 14.19 -4.20
CA SER A 69 -2.78 14.02 -3.02
C SER A 69 -1.52 14.88 -3.08
N PHE A 70 -1.14 15.36 -4.26
CA PHE A 70 0.09 16.11 -4.48
C PHE A 70 -0.04 17.56 -3.98
N THR A 71 1.03 18.04 -3.34
CA THR A 71 1.24 19.45 -2.97
C THR A 71 2.70 19.81 -3.22
N ASP A 72 2.97 21.05 -3.64
CA ASP A 72 4.31 21.51 -4.05
C ASP A 72 5.34 21.51 -2.91
N ASN A 73 4.88 21.60 -1.67
CA ASN A 73 5.71 21.87 -0.50
C ASN A 73 6.06 20.62 0.31
N GLN A 74 5.77 19.42 -0.22
CA GLN A 74 6.12 18.16 0.44
C GLN A 74 6.32 17.02 -0.56
N ASN A 75 7.16 16.08 -0.16
CA ASN A 75 7.24 14.81 -0.88
C ASN A 75 5.90 14.08 -0.78
N THR A 76 5.44 13.49 -1.86
CA THR A 76 4.16 12.77 -1.93
C THR A 76 4.40 11.33 -2.31
N LEU A 77 3.70 10.40 -1.67
CA LEU A 77 3.69 8.98 -2.03
C LEU A 77 2.33 8.38 -1.75
N VAL A 78 1.68 7.89 -2.77
CA VAL A 78 0.45 7.12 -2.64
C VAL A 78 0.62 5.71 -3.21
N SER A 79 -0.09 4.76 -2.65
CA SER A 79 -0.25 3.42 -3.23
C SER A 79 -1.65 3.31 -3.84
N PRO A 80 -1.81 3.47 -5.15
CA PRO A 80 -3.09 3.25 -5.80
C PRO A 80 -3.64 1.86 -5.55
N LEU A 81 -2.76 0.84 -5.49
CA LEU A 81 -3.16 -0.52 -5.17
C LEU A 81 -3.85 -0.60 -3.81
N SER A 82 -3.22 -0.06 -2.76
CA SER A 82 -3.76 -0.05 -1.40
C SER A 82 -5.15 0.59 -1.34
N VAL A 83 -5.26 1.80 -1.91
CA VAL A 83 -6.52 2.56 -1.89
C VAL A 83 -7.60 1.88 -2.72
N THR A 84 -7.26 1.36 -3.91
CA THR A 84 -8.21 0.61 -4.75
C THR A 84 -8.77 -0.60 -4.02
N LEU A 85 -7.93 -1.41 -3.37
CA LEU A 85 -8.37 -2.59 -2.64
C LEU A 85 -9.29 -2.23 -1.48
N ALA A 86 -8.92 -1.24 -0.65
CA ALA A 86 -9.75 -0.79 0.47
C ALA A 86 -11.12 -0.26 0.01
N LEU A 87 -11.14 0.55 -1.04
CA LEU A 87 -12.39 1.08 -1.58
C LEU A 87 -13.25 0.01 -2.26
N ALA A 88 -12.65 -0.92 -3.01
CA ALA A 88 -13.39 -2.00 -3.65
C ALA A 88 -13.99 -2.98 -2.62
N MET A 89 -13.26 -3.28 -1.54
CA MET A 89 -13.82 -4.01 -0.38
C MET A 89 -15.07 -3.33 0.18
N THR A 90 -15.02 -2.00 0.33
CA THR A 90 -16.15 -1.21 0.84
C THR A 90 -17.30 -1.14 -0.16
N ALA A 91 -16.99 -0.99 -1.45
CA ALA A 91 -17.96 -0.92 -2.54
C ALA A 91 -18.83 -2.18 -2.65
N ASN A 92 -18.32 -3.35 -2.22
CA ASN A 92 -19.10 -4.59 -2.16
C ASN A 92 -20.30 -4.53 -1.22
N GLY A 93 -20.34 -3.55 -0.33
CA GLY A 93 -21.48 -3.29 0.54
C GLY A 93 -22.30 -2.08 0.13
N ALA A 94 -21.97 -1.43 -0.98
CA ALA A 94 -22.65 -0.22 -1.45
C ALA A 94 -23.83 -0.55 -2.39
N TYR A 95 -24.85 0.32 -2.36
CA TYR A 95 -25.98 0.30 -3.27
C TYR A 95 -26.27 1.71 -3.85
N GLY A 96 -27.19 1.76 -4.81
CA GLY A 96 -27.67 3.01 -5.37
C GLY A 96 -26.59 3.93 -5.92
N GLN A 97 -26.70 5.22 -5.60
CA GLN A 97 -25.77 6.26 -6.03
C GLN A 97 -24.35 6.02 -5.49
N THR A 98 -24.21 5.60 -4.23
CA THR A 98 -22.93 5.30 -3.59
C THR A 98 -22.17 4.24 -4.38
N LYS A 99 -22.81 3.13 -4.75
CA LYS A 99 -22.22 2.08 -5.57
C LYS A 99 -21.82 2.62 -6.94
N THR A 100 -22.72 3.33 -7.62
CA THR A 100 -22.45 3.85 -8.97
C THR A 100 -21.24 4.77 -9.01
N GLU A 101 -21.10 5.67 -8.03
CA GLU A 101 -19.95 6.58 -7.92
C GLU A 101 -18.65 5.81 -7.67
N MET A 102 -18.67 4.85 -6.75
CA MET A 102 -17.50 4.03 -6.44
C MET A 102 -17.08 3.13 -7.62
N GLU A 103 -18.02 2.50 -8.30
CA GLU A 103 -17.77 1.72 -9.52
C GLU A 103 -17.14 2.58 -10.62
N SER A 104 -17.74 3.76 -10.87
CA SER A 104 -17.24 4.69 -11.90
C SER A 104 -15.82 5.16 -11.58
N LEU A 105 -15.52 5.46 -10.31
CA LEU A 105 -14.20 5.92 -9.92
C LEU A 105 -13.13 4.83 -10.03
N LEU A 106 -13.44 3.61 -9.57
CA LEU A 106 -12.46 2.52 -9.48
C LEU A 106 -12.32 1.72 -10.77
N GLY A 107 -13.42 1.53 -11.46
CA GLY A 107 -13.51 0.64 -12.63
C GLY A 107 -13.82 1.35 -13.94
N GLY A 108 -14.18 2.65 -13.92
CA GLY A 108 -14.70 3.34 -15.10
C GLY A 108 -15.99 2.66 -15.59
N GLU A 109 -15.90 1.91 -16.69
CA GLU A 109 -17.03 1.14 -17.24
C GLU A 109 -17.05 -0.33 -16.76
N ILE A 110 -16.15 -0.74 -15.86
CA ILE A 110 -16.08 -2.10 -15.32
C ILE A 110 -17.04 -2.21 -14.13
N PRO A 111 -18.07 -3.09 -14.19
CA PRO A 111 -18.93 -3.34 -13.03
C PRO A 111 -18.13 -3.93 -11.87
N LEU A 112 -18.56 -3.69 -10.62
CA LEU A 112 -17.85 -4.12 -9.43
C LEU A 112 -17.57 -5.63 -9.39
N ASP A 113 -18.52 -6.46 -9.81
CA ASP A 113 -18.36 -7.92 -9.83
C ASP A 113 -17.25 -8.36 -10.79
N GLU A 114 -17.05 -7.64 -11.90
CA GLU A 114 -15.96 -7.87 -12.84
C GLU A 114 -14.66 -7.27 -12.31
N LEU A 115 -14.74 -6.07 -11.71
CA LEU A 115 -13.60 -5.40 -11.07
C LEU A 115 -12.99 -6.24 -9.94
N ASN A 116 -13.82 -6.89 -9.10
CA ASN A 116 -13.36 -7.82 -8.07
C ASN A 116 -12.49 -8.94 -8.67
N LYS A 117 -12.88 -9.50 -9.82
CA LYS A 117 -12.13 -10.57 -10.49
C LYS A 117 -10.80 -10.07 -11.06
N TYR A 118 -10.78 -8.86 -11.63
CA TYR A 118 -9.54 -8.24 -12.08
C TYR A 118 -8.59 -7.97 -10.92
N LEU A 119 -9.08 -7.37 -9.83
CA LEU A 119 -8.28 -7.07 -8.65
C LEU A 119 -7.73 -8.33 -7.98
N CYS A 120 -8.55 -9.38 -7.87
CA CYS A 120 -8.11 -10.67 -7.36
C CYS A 120 -6.97 -11.24 -8.23
N SER A 121 -7.15 -11.31 -9.56
CA SER A 121 -6.12 -11.78 -10.48
C SER A 121 -4.86 -10.90 -10.42
N PHE A 122 -5.02 -9.59 -10.34
CA PHE A 122 -3.90 -8.66 -10.25
C PHE A 122 -3.09 -8.90 -8.96
N THR A 123 -3.75 -8.98 -7.81
CA THR A 123 -3.10 -9.21 -6.52
C THR A 123 -2.48 -10.61 -6.40
N GLU A 124 -3.14 -11.66 -6.90
CA GLU A 124 -2.56 -13.02 -6.93
C GLU A 124 -1.28 -13.09 -7.78
N ASN A 125 -1.14 -12.23 -8.78
CA ASN A 125 0.07 -12.13 -9.59
C ASN A 125 1.17 -11.29 -8.92
N LEU A 126 0.85 -10.51 -7.88
CA LEU A 126 1.83 -9.79 -7.09
C LEU A 126 2.48 -10.76 -6.10
N THR A 127 3.64 -11.26 -6.43
CA THR A 127 4.34 -12.29 -5.63
C THR A 127 5.59 -11.72 -4.98
N SER A 128 5.97 -12.33 -3.87
CA SER A 128 7.30 -12.16 -3.27
C SER A 128 8.22 -13.29 -3.76
N ASP A 129 9.52 -13.00 -3.87
CA ASP A 129 10.56 -13.96 -4.27
C ASP A 129 11.88 -13.57 -3.61
N ASP A 130 12.97 -14.33 -3.83
CA ASP A 130 14.30 -13.97 -3.33
C ASP A 130 14.76 -12.62 -3.92
N GLY A 131 14.92 -11.61 -3.04
CA GLY A 131 15.37 -10.26 -3.39
C GLY A 131 14.27 -9.23 -3.57
N PHE A 132 12.98 -9.60 -3.47
CA PHE A 132 11.88 -8.65 -3.35
C PHE A 132 10.69 -9.21 -2.56
N LYS A 133 10.04 -8.33 -1.83
CA LYS A 133 8.83 -8.60 -1.06
C LYS A 133 7.75 -7.61 -1.46
N LEU A 134 6.62 -8.12 -1.93
CA LEU A 134 5.40 -7.34 -2.09
C LEU A 134 4.26 -8.11 -1.45
N GLU A 135 3.78 -7.60 -0.34
CA GLU A 135 2.69 -8.20 0.40
C GLU A 135 1.55 -7.20 0.57
N THR A 136 0.35 -7.70 0.45
CA THR A 136 -0.88 -6.95 0.73
C THR A 136 -1.62 -7.66 1.84
N ALA A 137 -2.10 -6.91 2.82
CA ALA A 137 -2.91 -7.43 3.90
C ALA A 137 -4.17 -6.58 4.06
N ASN A 138 -5.32 -7.25 4.18
CA ASN A 138 -6.63 -6.61 4.24
C ASN A 138 -7.33 -6.98 5.55
N SER A 139 -7.87 -6.00 6.25
CA SER A 139 -8.68 -6.25 7.45
C SER A 139 -9.87 -5.31 7.57
N ILE A 140 -10.92 -5.85 8.15
CA ILE A 140 -12.17 -5.16 8.44
C ILE A 140 -12.39 -5.23 9.95
N TRP A 141 -12.57 -4.07 10.54
CA TRP A 141 -12.78 -3.94 11.98
C TRP A 141 -14.16 -3.36 12.23
N PHE A 142 -14.96 -4.04 13.00
CA PHE A 142 -16.31 -3.63 13.35
C PHE A 142 -16.41 -3.35 14.84
N ARG A 143 -17.20 -2.33 15.19
CA ARG A 143 -17.54 -2.09 16.59
C ARG A 143 -18.37 -3.26 17.14
N ASP A 144 -17.95 -3.82 18.27
CA ASP A 144 -18.71 -4.84 19.00
C ASP A 144 -19.83 -4.16 19.79
N ASP A 145 -20.91 -3.90 19.10
CA ASP A 145 -22.11 -3.26 19.61
C ASP A 145 -23.28 -3.87 18.84
N GLU A 146 -23.82 -4.96 19.37
CA GLU A 146 -24.87 -5.75 18.72
C GLU A 146 -26.16 -4.95 18.51
N ASP A 147 -26.41 -3.97 19.40
CA ASP A 147 -27.57 -3.08 19.27
C ASP A 147 -27.34 -1.99 18.21
N ARG A 148 -26.09 -1.79 17.79
CA ARG A 148 -25.71 -0.72 16.87
C ARG A 148 -25.49 -1.21 15.43
N LEU A 149 -24.81 -2.34 15.25
CA LEU A 149 -24.42 -2.85 13.92
C LEU A 149 -24.64 -4.35 13.79
N THR A 150 -25.49 -4.72 12.80
CA THR A 150 -25.60 -6.10 12.30
C THR A 150 -24.91 -6.19 10.97
N ILE A 151 -23.98 -7.14 10.81
CA ILE A 151 -23.14 -7.30 9.62
C ILE A 151 -23.77 -8.34 8.70
N GLU A 152 -23.84 -8.02 7.39
CA GLU A 152 -24.37 -8.92 6.37
C GLU A 152 -23.32 -9.99 5.99
N LYS A 153 -23.79 -11.26 5.95
CA LYS A 153 -22.90 -12.40 5.67
C LYS A 153 -22.33 -12.37 4.25
N ASP A 154 -23.11 -11.91 3.28
CA ASP A 154 -22.69 -11.84 1.88
C ASP A 154 -21.54 -10.85 1.69
N PHE A 155 -21.52 -9.75 2.45
CA PHE A 155 -20.42 -8.81 2.50
C PHE A 155 -19.11 -9.47 2.98
N LEU A 156 -19.19 -10.23 4.10
CA LEU A 156 -18.02 -10.95 4.61
C LEU A 156 -17.55 -12.02 3.61
N GLN A 157 -18.48 -12.76 3.01
CA GLN A 157 -18.14 -13.81 2.04
C GLN A 157 -17.43 -13.22 0.81
N THR A 158 -17.97 -12.14 0.22
CA THR A 158 -17.35 -11.49 -0.93
C THR A 158 -15.94 -10.98 -0.62
N ASN A 159 -15.74 -10.40 0.55
CA ASN A 159 -14.42 -9.91 0.97
C ASN A 159 -13.44 -11.06 1.30
N ALA A 160 -13.93 -12.21 1.76
CA ALA A 160 -13.10 -13.42 1.87
C ALA A 160 -12.70 -13.95 0.48
N ASP A 161 -13.65 -13.99 -0.44
CA ASP A 161 -13.48 -14.58 -1.76
C ASP A 161 -12.46 -13.86 -2.62
N TYR A 162 -12.54 -12.53 -2.68
CA TYR A 162 -11.74 -11.73 -3.61
C TYR A 162 -10.52 -11.03 -2.99
N TYR A 163 -10.54 -10.81 -1.66
CA TYR A 163 -9.54 -9.98 -1.00
C TYR A 163 -8.77 -10.69 0.11
N GLY A 164 -9.17 -11.91 0.48
CA GLY A 164 -8.57 -12.62 1.60
C GLY A 164 -8.62 -11.83 2.91
N ALA A 165 -9.64 -10.98 3.07
CA ALA A 165 -9.72 -10.05 4.18
C ALA A 165 -9.95 -10.77 5.50
N SER A 166 -9.27 -10.32 6.57
CA SER A 166 -9.60 -10.67 7.96
C SER A 166 -10.71 -9.75 8.48
N ALA A 167 -11.58 -10.22 9.36
CA ALA A 167 -12.63 -9.39 9.93
C ALA A 167 -12.76 -9.61 11.44
N TYR A 168 -12.82 -8.51 12.19
CA TYR A 168 -12.79 -8.53 13.64
C TYR A 168 -13.91 -7.68 14.25
N LYS A 169 -14.48 -8.12 15.37
CA LYS A 169 -15.33 -7.29 16.24
C LYS A 169 -14.53 -6.82 17.45
N ARG A 170 -14.61 -5.52 17.77
CA ARG A 170 -13.91 -4.89 18.90
C ARG A 170 -14.73 -3.78 19.53
N ALA A 171 -14.41 -3.46 20.78
CA ALA A 171 -15.09 -2.39 21.53
C ALA A 171 -14.87 -0.98 20.97
N PHE A 172 -13.89 -0.79 20.08
CA PHE A 172 -13.48 0.51 19.53
C PHE A 172 -13.08 1.53 20.60
N ASP A 173 -12.34 1.05 21.57
CA ASP A 173 -11.66 1.82 22.61
C ASP A 173 -10.17 2.03 22.28
N SER A 174 -9.41 2.58 23.21
CA SER A 174 -7.95 2.78 23.04
C SER A 174 -7.21 1.45 22.83
N ALA A 175 -7.65 0.37 23.46
CA ALA A 175 -7.02 -0.96 23.26
C ALA A 175 -7.24 -1.47 21.82
N THR A 176 -8.41 -1.19 21.23
CA THR A 176 -8.68 -1.49 19.83
C THR A 176 -7.80 -0.65 18.89
N CYS A 177 -7.56 0.63 19.21
CA CYS A 177 -6.64 1.48 18.46
C CYS A 177 -5.23 0.88 18.44
N ASP A 178 -4.71 0.49 19.60
CA ASP A 178 -3.41 -0.15 19.75
C ASP A 178 -3.34 -1.49 18.96
N GLU A 179 -4.42 -2.28 19.00
CA GLU A 179 -4.49 -3.56 18.28
C GLU A 179 -4.47 -3.36 16.75
N ILE A 180 -5.21 -2.37 16.24
CA ILE A 180 -5.19 -2.01 14.82
C ILE A 180 -3.79 -1.55 14.41
N ASN A 181 -3.16 -0.66 15.17
CA ASN A 181 -1.81 -0.18 14.91
C ASN A 181 -0.80 -1.33 14.92
N LYS A 182 -0.93 -2.24 15.90
CA LYS A 182 -0.10 -3.44 15.94
C LYS A 182 -0.32 -4.34 14.73
N TRP A 183 -1.58 -4.55 14.32
CA TRP A 183 -1.90 -5.35 13.14
C TRP A 183 -1.24 -4.75 11.87
N VAL A 184 -1.32 -3.43 11.69
CA VAL A 184 -0.66 -2.74 10.57
C VAL A 184 0.84 -2.89 10.65
N SER A 185 1.43 -2.68 11.83
CA SER A 185 2.88 -2.84 12.03
C SER A 185 3.35 -4.26 11.72
N ASP A 186 2.63 -5.27 12.19
CA ASP A 186 2.96 -6.69 11.95
C ASP A 186 2.86 -7.06 10.46
N ASN A 187 1.89 -6.48 9.73
CA ASN A 187 1.68 -6.72 8.30
C ASN A 187 2.46 -5.77 7.38
N THR A 188 3.28 -4.88 7.96
CA THR A 188 4.17 -3.98 7.22
C THR A 188 5.63 -4.08 7.66
N ASP A 189 6.01 -5.17 8.34
CA ASP A 189 7.37 -5.37 8.91
C ASP A 189 7.85 -4.16 9.74
N GLY A 190 6.93 -3.51 10.43
CA GLY A 190 7.20 -2.31 11.23
C GLY A 190 7.48 -1.05 10.41
N MET A 191 7.23 -1.07 9.09
CA MET A 191 7.36 0.14 8.25
C MET A 191 6.34 1.20 8.60
N ILE A 192 5.10 0.77 8.88
CA ILE A 192 4.04 1.63 9.37
C ILE A 192 3.75 1.21 10.81
N LYS A 193 4.13 2.02 11.77
CA LYS A 193 3.96 1.70 13.20
C LYS A 193 2.58 2.06 13.71
N GLU A 194 2.01 3.14 13.21
CA GLU A 194 0.74 3.70 13.64
C GLU A 194 -0.02 4.22 12.43
N ILE A 195 -1.30 3.88 12.31
CA ILE A 195 -2.23 4.38 11.30
C ILE A 195 -3.38 5.18 11.92
N LEU A 196 -3.69 4.89 13.18
CA LEU A 196 -4.72 5.56 13.97
C LEU A 196 -4.12 6.17 15.22
N ASP A 197 -4.49 7.42 15.51
CA ASP A 197 -4.17 8.09 16.77
C ASP A 197 -5.31 7.87 17.79
N ASP A 198 -6.56 7.85 17.31
CA ASP A 198 -7.76 7.66 18.12
C ASP A 198 -8.88 6.99 17.30
N ILE A 199 -9.88 6.47 18.01
CA ILE A 199 -11.11 5.94 17.41
C ILE A 199 -12.30 6.80 17.89
N PRO A 200 -12.89 7.63 17.00
CA PRO A 200 -14.10 8.39 17.32
C PRO A 200 -15.26 7.52 17.79
N ILE A 201 -16.05 8.04 18.72
CA ILE A 201 -17.16 7.28 19.31
C ILE A 201 -18.25 6.92 18.28
N GLU A 202 -18.33 7.69 17.21
CA GLU A 202 -19.26 7.48 16.10
C GLU A 202 -18.77 6.42 15.12
N ALA A 203 -17.48 6.08 15.14
CA ALA A 203 -16.93 5.09 14.22
C ALA A 203 -17.54 3.71 14.49
N VAL A 204 -18.04 3.07 13.45
CA VAL A 204 -18.66 1.74 13.51
C VAL A 204 -17.84 0.69 12.74
N MET A 205 -16.99 1.11 11.82
CA MET A 205 -16.18 0.23 11.01
C MET A 205 -14.89 0.92 10.55
N TYR A 206 -13.81 0.14 10.43
CA TYR A 206 -12.59 0.49 9.71
C TYR A 206 -12.27 -0.59 8.69
N LEU A 207 -11.91 -0.16 7.48
CA LEU A 207 -11.29 -1.03 6.48
C LEU A 207 -9.83 -0.61 6.35
N ILE A 208 -8.94 -1.56 6.54
CA ILE A 208 -7.51 -1.33 6.54
C ILE A 208 -6.87 -2.22 5.49
N ASN A 209 -6.15 -1.60 4.59
CA ASN A 209 -5.24 -2.27 3.68
C ASN A 209 -3.80 -1.84 3.99
N ALA A 210 -2.91 -2.79 4.09
CA ALA A 210 -1.48 -2.55 4.26
C ALA A 210 -0.73 -3.14 3.06
N VAL A 211 0.18 -2.36 2.48
CA VAL A 211 1.04 -2.79 1.38
C VAL A 211 2.50 -2.56 1.76
N VAL A 212 3.29 -3.61 1.65
CA VAL A 212 4.74 -3.60 1.86
C VAL A 212 5.42 -3.81 0.52
N PHE A 213 6.40 -2.96 0.22
CA PHE A 213 7.35 -3.20 -0.84
C PHE A 213 8.77 -3.06 -0.29
N ASP A 214 9.54 -4.14 -0.39
CA ASP A 214 10.95 -4.21 -0.01
C ASP A 214 11.68 -4.98 -1.11
N ALA A 215 12.55 -4.33 -1.87
CA ALA A 215 13.19 -4.94 -3.01
C ALA A 215 14.61 -4.44 -3.21
N GLU A 216 15.52 -5.37 -3.48
CA GLU A 216 16.89 -5.09 -3.86
C GLU A 216 16.95 -4.70 -5.36
N TRP A 217 17.86 -3.78 -5.71
CA TRP A 217 18.14 -3.52 -7.12
C TRP A 217 18.69 -4.77 -7.81
N GLU A 218 18.37 -4.96 -9.08
CA GLU A 218 19.03 -5.97 -9.92
C GLU A 218 20.54 -5.73 -9.99
N SER A 219 20.94 -4.45 -10.05
CA SER A 219 22.32 -3.97 -9.93
C SER A 219 22.37 -2.91 -8.86
N GLU A 220 22.96 -3.26 -7.68
CA GLU A 220 23.16 -2.33 -6.59
C GLU A 220 24.19 -1.26 -6.96
N TYR A 221 24.18 -0.14 -6.20
CA TYR A 221 25.21 0.88 -6.36
C TYR A 221 26.39 0.62 -5.43
N TYR A 222 27.59 0.75 -5.99
CA TYR A 222 28.81 0.68 -5.21
C TYR A 222 29.14 2.01 -4.53
N GLU A 223 29.98 1.99 -3.49
CA GLU A 223 30.36 3.19 -2.75
C GLU A 223 30.97 4.28 -3.66
N HIS A 224 31.75 3.88 -4.66
CA HIS A 224 32.37 4.80 -5.61
C HIS A 224 31.40 5.39 -6.66
N GLU A 225 30.18 4.93 -6.71
CA GLU A 225 29.10 5.46 -7.58
C GLU A 225 28.20 6.46 -6.83
N VAL A 226 28.44 6.66 -5.53
CA VAL A 226 27.62 7.53 -4.67
C VAL A 226 28.42 8.75 -4.24
N HIS A 227 28.06 9.91 -4.79
CA HIS A 227 28.75 11.17 -4.58
C HIS A 227 27.79 12.27 -4.09
N ASP A 228 28.36 13.33 -3.50
CA ASP A 228 27.58 14.52 -3.22
C ASP A 228 27.17 15.20 -4.54
N GLY A 229 25.92 15.62 -4.60
CA GLY A 229 25.34 16.36 -5.73
C GLY A 229 24.40 17.45 -5.22
N ILE A 230 24.03 18.35 -6.10
CA ILE A 230 23.06 19.40 -5.78
C ILE A 230 21.69 18.97 -6.27
N PHE A 231 20.69 19.16 -5.41
CA PHE A 231 19.29 19.06 -5.75
C PHE A 231 18.64 20.41 -5.55
N THR A 232 17.96 20.91 -6.57
CA THR A 232 17.25 22.18 -6.55
C THR A 232 15.76 21.94 -6.41
N ASN A 233 15.15 22.34 -5.29
CA ASN A 233 13.73 22.13 -5.06
C ASN A 233 12.85 23.07 -5.91
N ALA A 234 11.53 22.94 -5.84
CA ALA A 234 10.57 23.75 -6.60
C ALA A 234 10.68 25.26 -6.31
N GLU A 235 11.17 25.65 -5.14
CA GLU A 235 11.39 27.06 -4.74
C GLU A 235 12.75 27.60 -5.25
N GLY A 236 13.55 26.79 -5.94
CA GLY A 236 14.90 27.13 -6.40
C GLY A 236 15.97 27.06 -5.30
N LYS A 237 15.66 26.44 -4.16
CA LYS A 237 16.64 26.24 -3.08
C LYS A 237 17.51 25.01 -3.37
N GLU A 238 18.81 25.22 -3.36
CA GLU A 238 19.79 24.16 -3.51
C GLU A 238 20.08 23.44 -2.20
N THR A 239 20.13 22.11 -2.24
CA THR A 239 20.48 21.26 -1.11
C THR A 239 21.48 20.19 -1.57
N THR A 240 22.51 19.93 -0.78
CA THR A 240 23.44 18.83 -1.04
C THR A 240 22.78 17.51 -0.69
N VAL A 241 22.74 16.59 -1.64
CA VAL A 241 22.18 15.23 -1.50
C VAL A 241 23.20 14.19 -1.94
N ARG A 242 23.01 12.96 -1.46
CA ARG A 242 23.80 11.81 -1.95
C ARG A 242 23.20 11.32 -3.26
N MET A 243 23.91 11.49 -4.38
CA MET A 243 23.51 11.04 -5.71
C MET A 243 24.16 9.70 -6.04
N MET A 244 23.35 8.74 -6.43
CA MET A 244 23.74 7.42 -6.92
C MET A 244 23.79 7.46 -8.45
N SER A 245 24.91 7.05 -9.04
CA SER A 245 25.15 7.11 -10.50
C SER A 245 25.14 5.69 -11.08
N SER A 246 24.39 5.46 -12.17
CA SER A 246 24.34 4.18 -12.88
C SER A 246 24.13 4.38 -14.37
N ASN A 247 24.26 3.27 -15.13
CA ASN A 247 23.82 3.18 -16.52
C ASN A 247 22.65 2.21 -16.58
N GLU A 248 21.49 2.68 -17.02
CA GLU A 248 20.27 1.89 -17.13
C GLU A 248 19.98 1.54 -18.60
N GLY A 249 19.21 0.45 -18.80
CA GLY A 249 18.92 -0.06 -20.15
C GLY A 249 17.63 0.45 -20.76
N VAL A 250 16.81 1.24 -20.03
CA VAL A 250 15.50 1.68 -20.49
C VAL A 250 15.34 3.18 -20.30
N TYR A 251 15.09 3.87 -21.40
CA TYR A 251 14.72 5.27 -21.44
C TYR A 251 13.22 5.43 -21.61
N LEU A 252 12.63 6.35 -20.88
CA LEU A 252 11.24 6.75 -20.99
C LEU A 252 11.16 8.16 -21.60
N ASN A 253 10.21 8.34 -22.53
CA ASN A 253 10.03 9.60 -23.23
C ASN A 253 8.53 9.96 -23.26
N GLY A 254 8.17 11.07 -22.65
CA GLY A 254 6.85 11.67 -22.67
C GLY A 254 6.84 13.00 -23.40
N SER A 255 5.67 13.62 -23.55
CA SER A 255 5.50 14.90 -24.23
C SER A 255 6.29 16.04 -23.56
N ASN A 256 6.34 16.04 -22.21
CA ASN A 256 6.94 17.08 -21.39
C ASN A 256 7.90 16.50 -20.33
N CYS A 257 8.40 15.28 -20.53
CA CYS A 257 9.32 14.66 -19.60
C CYS A 257 10.26 13.68 -20.29
N THR A 258 11.36 13.41 -19.60
CA THR A 258 12.24 12.27 -19.88
C THR A 258 12.27 11.39 -18.64
N GLY A 259 12.69 10.13 -18.80
CA GLY A 259 12.74 9.24 -17.65
C GLY A 259 13.57 7.99 -17.90
N PHE A 260 13.61 7.14 -16.91
CA PHE A 260 14.26 5.85 -16.98
C PHE A 260 13.54 4.80 -16.15
N MET A 261 13.89 3.55 -16.38
CA MET A 261 13.50 2.45 -15.51
C MET A 261 14.75 1.75 -14.99
N LYS A 262 14.73 1.41 -13.69
CA LYS A 262 15.72 0.59 -13.01
C LYS A 262 15.03 -0.64 -12.43
N ASN A 263 15.49 -1.83 -12.83
CA ASN A 263 14.89 -3.07 -12.38
C ASN A 263 15.25 -3.37 -10.94
N TYR A 264 14.29 -3.95 -10.22
CA TYR A 264 14.56 -4.71 -9.02
C TYR A 264 14.95 -6.16 -9.37
N LYS A 265 15.60 -6.84 -8.45
CA LYS A 265 16.03 -8.22 -8.58
C LYS A 265 14.88 -9.13 -9.04
N GLY A 266 15.17 -10.05 -9.94
CA GLY A 266 14.15 -10.88 -10.57
C GLY A 266 13.36 -10.23 -11.69
N GLY A 267 13.50 -8.92 -11.94
CA GLY A 267 12.93 -8.21 -13.09
C GLY A 267 11.41 -8.11 -13.13
N LYS A 268 10.72 -8.47 -12.04
CA LYS A 268 9.25 -8.40 -11.97
C LYS A 268 8.75 -6.98 -11.72
N TYR A 269 9.49 -6.22 -10.92
CA TYR A 269 9.17 -4.83 -10.59
C TYR A 269 10.30 -3.90 -11.04
N SER A 270 9.95 -2.65 -11.27
CA SER A 270 10.91 -1.60 -11.60
C SER A 270 10.56 -0.30 -10.87
N PHE A 271 11.62 0.44 -10.53
CA PHE A 271 11.52 1.86 -10.24
C PHE A 271 11.50 2.61 -11.57
N ALA A 272 10.48 3.39 -11.82
CA ALA A 272 10.38 4.27 -12.98
C ALA A 272 10.39 5.72 -12.50
N ALA A 273 11.21 6.58 -13.10
CA ALA A 273 11.22 8.00 -12.80
C ALA A 273 10.91 8.82 -14.03
N LEU A 274 10.15 9.90 -13.87
CA LEU A 274 9.82 10.88 -14.90
C LEU A 274 10.31 12.25 -14.42
N LEU A 275 11.27 12.81 -15.15
CA LEU A 275 11.81 14.14 -14.90
C LEU A 275 11.12 15.12 -15.86
N PRO A 276 10.35 16.11 -15.34
CA PRO A 276 9.77 17.15 -16.18
C PRO A 276 10.83 17.88 -17.01
N SER A 277 10.46 18.39 -18.17
CA SER A 277 11.34 19.24 -19.00
C SER A 277 11.79 20.48 -18.22
N GLU A 278 12.97 21.03 -18.51
CA GLU A 278 13.59 22.12 -17.74
C GLU A 278 12.69 23.35 -17.48
N ASN A 279 11.78 23.63 -18.40
CA ASN A 279 10.85 24.76 -18.28
C ASN A 279 9.45 24.38 -17.81
N THR A 280 9.28 23.15 -17.33
CA THR A 280 7.99 22.65 -16.83
C THR A 280 8.07 22.52 -15.31
N ASP A 281 7.23 23.29 -14.62
CA ASP A 281 7.07 23.16 -13.19
C ASP A 281 6.50 21.78 -12.82
N ILE A 282 6.89 21.26 -11.66
CA ILE A 282 6.45 19.93 -11.20
C ILE A 282 4.93 19.89 -11.01
N HIS A 283 4.32 20.98 -10.52
CA HIS A 283 2.87 21.09 -10.35
C HIS A 283 2.14 21.03 -11.69
N ASP A 284 2.61 21.80 -12.66
CA ASP A 284 2.05 21.81 -14.02
C ASP A 284 2.21 20.44 -14.68
N PHE A 285 3.36 19.79 -14.47
CA PHE A 285 3.61 18.44 -14.98
C PHE A 285 2.64 17.43 -14.38
N VAL A 286 2.52 17.38 -13.03
CA VAL A 286 1.61 16.48 -12.34
C VAL A 286 0.17 16.70 -12.78
N ASN A 287 -0.29 17.94 -12.87
CA ASN A 287 -1.66 18.24 -13.32
C ASN A 287 -1.93 17.92 -14.79
N SER A 288 -0.91 17.92 -15.63
CA SER A 288 -1.04 17.57 -17.05
C SER A 288 -1.04 16.06 -17.32
N LEU A 289 -0.57 15.26 -16.35
CA LEU A 289 -0.50 13.81 -16.50
C LEU A 289 -1.90 13.20 -16.53
N THR A 290 -2.13 12.25 -17.43
CA THR A 290 -3.34 11.43 -17.50
C THR A 290 -2.97 9.95 -17.44
N GLY A 291 -3.93 9.08 -17.07
CA GLY A 291 -3.69 7.64 -17.11
C GLY A 291 -3.28 7.14 -18.50
N ALA A 292 -3.91 7.67 -19.54
CA ALA A 292 -3.56 7.35 -20.92
C ALA A 292 -2.13 7.78 -21.29
N GLU A 293 -1.68 8.98 -20.88
CA GLU A 293 -0.30 9.42 -21.14
C GLU A 293 0.69 8.59 -20.31
N LEU A 294 0.38 8.26 -19.06
CA LEU A 294 1.20 7.37 -18.23
C LEU A 294 1.37 6.00 -18.87
N ASN A 295 0.26 5.36 -19.28
CA ASN A 295 0.28 4.07 -19.96
C ASN A 295 1.10 4.14 -21.26
N LYS A 296 0.97 5.23 -22.03
CA LYS A 296 1.73 5.44 -23.24
C LYS A 296 3.24 5.58 -22.97
N ILE A 297 3.65 6.36 -21.95
CA ILE A 297 5.05 6.52 -21.57
C ILE A 297 5.64 5.16 -21.15
N LEU A 298 4.93 4.43 -20.28
CA LEU A 298 5.38 3.14 -19.75
C LEU A 298 5.34 2.00 -20.79
N SER A 299 4.57 2.13 -21.87
CA SER A 299 4.51 1.14 -22.97
C SER A 299 5.53 1.43 -24.06
N ASN A 300 5.88 2.69 -24.32
CA ASN A 300 6.81 3.11 -25.36
C ASN A 300 8.25 3.21 -24.84
N LYS A 301 8.76 2.12 -24.27
CA LYS A 301 10.12 2.02 -23.71
C LYS A 301 11.15 2.01 -24.85
N GLU A 302 12.16 2.86 -24.77
CA GLU A 302 13.32 2.85 -25.66
C GLU A 302 14.47 2.08 -24.99
N THR A 303 14.94 1.00 -25.61
CA THR A 303 16.09 0.25 -25.12
C THR A 303 17.37 0.91 -25.60
N CYS A 304 18.08 1.57 -24.70
CA CYS A 304 19.35 2.27 -24.99
C CYS A 304 20.14 2.46 -23.70
N SER A 305 21.41 2.88 -23.80
CA SER A 305 22.23 3.19 -22.63
C SER A 305 21.90 4.57 -22.09
N VAL A 306 21.40 4.64 -20.83
CA VAL A 306 20.98 5.85 -20.16
C VAL A 306 21.88 6.13 -18.95
N ALA A 307 22.65 7.22 -18.98
CA ALA A 307 23.34 7.68 -17.78
C ALA A 307 22.34 8.28 -16.78
N VAL A 308 22.29 7.73 -15.58
CA VAL A 308 21.32 8.12 -14.55
C VAL A 308 22.04 8.66 -13.32
N LYS A 309 21.44 9.70 -12.71
CA LYS A 309 21.71 10.08 -11.32
C LYS A 309 20.42 10.12 -10.53
N LEU A 310 20.37 9.34 -9.47
CA LEU A 310 19.21 9.18 -8.59
C LEU A 310 19.60 9.63 -7.16
N PRO A 311 18.92 10.62 -6.54
CA PRO A 311 19.20 10.97 -5.17
C PRO A 311 18.75 9.86 -4.22
N LYS A 312 19.48 9.68 -3.12
CA LYS A 312 19.00 8.90 -1.98
C LYS A 312 17.95 9.71 -1.24
N PHE A 313 16.85 9.05 -0.88
CA PHE A 313 15.80 9.67 -0.07
C PHE A 313 15.09 8.68 0.84
N ASN A 314 14.53 9.21 1.90
CA ASN A 314 13.71 8.47 2.85
C ASN A 314 12.67 9.43 3.43
N TYR A 315 11.39 9.07 3.35
CA TYR A 315 10.32 9.84 3.97
C TYR A 315 9.06 9.01 4.22
N GLU A 316 8.27 9.48 5.16
CA GLU A 316 6.90 9.02 5.40
C GLU A 316 5.91 10.03 4.81
N TYR A 317 4.80 9.53 4.32
CA TYR A 317 3.70 10.35 3.83
C TYR A 317 2.40 9.88 4.46
N SER A 318 1.57 10.82 4.92
CA SER A 318 0.27 10.54 5.51
C SER A 318 -0.75 11.58 5.05
N ILE A 319 -1.91 11.12 4.62
CA ILE A 319 -3.00 11.97 4.13
C ILE A 319 -4.37 11.40 4.49
N LEU A 320 -5.32 12.28 4.77
CA LEU A 320 -6.75 11.97 4.81
C LEU A 320 -7.33 12.15 3.41
N LEU A 321 -7.78 11.06 2.79
CA LEU A 321 -8.19 11.04 1.38
C LEU A 321 -9.65 11.47 1.13
N ASN A 322 -10.45 11.78 2.15
CA ASN A 322 -11.88 12.07 2.00
C ASN A 322 -12.16 13.14 0.94
N ASP A 323 -11.47 14.28 1.04
CA ASP A 323 -11.66 15.40 0.10
C ASP A 323 -11.18 15.04 -1.32
N ALA A 324 -10.05 14.34 -1.41
CA ALA A 324 -9.49 13.88 -2.68
C ALA A 324 -10.45 12.91 -3.40
N LEU A 325 -10.97 11.92 -2.70
CA LEU A 325 -11.89 10.92 -3.24
C LEU A 325 -13.27 11.52 -3.59
N SER A 326 -13.77 12.46 -2.76
CA SER A 326 -14.98 13.20 -3.07
C SER A 326 -14.82 14.02 -4.36
N ALA A 327 -13.68 14.70 -4.50
CA ALA A 327 -13.36 15.49 -5.69
C ALA A 327 -13.12 14.62 -6.94
N LEU A 328 -12.73 13.37 -6.76
CA LEU A 328 -12.57 12.39 -7.84
C LEU A 328 -13.90 11.75 -8.28
N GLY A 329 -15.00 11.95 -7.54
CA GLY A 329 -16.34 11.58 -7.99
C GLY A 329 -17.11 10.60 -7.11
N MET A 330 -16.71 10.39 -5.84
CA MET A 330 -17.49 9.56 -4.89
C MET A 330 -17.95 10.32 -3.64
N PRO A 331 -18.55 11.52 -3.76
CA PRO A 331 -18.95 12.31 -2.59
C PRO A 331 -20.04 11.65 -1.75
N THR A 332 -20.96 10.90 -2.38
CA THR A 332 -22.08 10.25 -1.68
C THR A 332 -21.60 9.24 -0.64
N ALA A 333 -20.47 8.58 -0.85
CA ALA A 333 -19.93 7.63 0.10
C ALA A 333 -19.54 8.24 1.47
N PHE A 334 -19.30 9.55 1.51
CA PHE A 334 -18.94 10.32 2.71
C PHE A 334 -20.12 11.08 3.32
N ASP A 335 -21.29 11.05 2.69
CA ASP A 335 -22.48 11.76 3.14
C ASP A 335 -23.26 10.91 4.16
N ALA A 336 -23.31 11.36 5.41
CA ALA A 336 -23.99 10.65 6.49
C ALA A 336 -25.51 10.42 6.25
N ASP A 337 -26.15 11.27 5.45
CA ASP A 337 -27.60 11.20 5.19
C ASP A 337 -27.92 10.39 3.93
N ASN A 338 -27.02 10.38 2.92
CA ASN A 338 -27.32 9.86 1.60
C ASN A 338 -26.47 8.63 1.19
N ALA A 339 -25.42 8.30 1.93
CA ALA A 339 -24.65 7.07 1.67
C ALA A 339 -25.53 5.83 1.81
N ASP A 340 -25.38 4.86 0.91
CA ASP A 340 -26.07 3.58 1.00
C ASP A 340 -25.05 2.43 1.05
N PHE A 341 -24.70 2.04 2.26
CA PHE A 341 -23.88 0.87 2.58
C PHE A 341 -24.71 -0.22 3.29
N SER A 342 -26.00 -0.32 2.96
CA SER A 342 -26.89 -1.31 3.55
C SER A 342 -26.47 -2.77 3.27
N GLY A 343 -25.61 -3.00 2.29
CA GLY A 343 -24.99 -4.30 2.03
C GLY A 343 -23.85 -4.66 2.98
N ILE A 344 -23.22 -3.69 3.66
CA ILE A 344 -22.29 -3.96 4.76
C ILE A 344 -23.05 -4.49 5.98
N GLY A 345 -24.17 -3.84 6.29
CA GLY A 345 -24.96 -4.15 7.48
C GLY A 345 -26.02 -3.10 7.76
N LYS A 346 -26.61 -3.21 8.96
CA LYS A 346 -27.63 -2.28 9.45
C LYS A 346 -27.20 -1.69 10.77
N SER A 347 -27.27 -0.37 10.89
CA SER A 347 -27.02 0.34 12.14
C SER A 347 -28.34 0.85 12.73
N ALA A 348 -28.55 0.66 14.04
CA ALA A 348 -29.70 1.19 14.75
C ALA A 348 -29.63 2.71 15.00
N ASN A 349 -28.44 3.31 14.89
CA ASN A 349 -28.17 4.70 15.26
C ASN A 349 -28.01 5.64 14.06
N GLY A 350 -28.41 5.22 12.87
CA GLY A 350 -28.30 6.03 11.67
C GLY A 350 -27.68 5.28 10.49
N ASN A 351 -27.32 6.04 9.48
CA ASN A 351 -26.77 5.48 8.25
C ASN A 351 -25.30 5.04 8.43
N ILE A 352 -24.86 4.09 7.63
CA ILE A 352 -23.47 3.71 7.52
C ILE A 352 -22.85 4.53 6.37
N PHE A 353 -21.76 5.21 6.64
CA PHE A 353 -21.01 6.00 5.67
C PHE A 353 -19.52 5.92 5.95
N ILE A 354 -18.69 6.33 4.98
CA ILE A 354 -17.23 6.36 5.16
C ILE A 354 -16.86 7.61 5.98
N GLY A 355 -16.45 7.40 7.23
CA GLY A 355 -16.01 8.48 8.10
C GLY A 355 -14.63 9.02 7.70
N ARG A 356 -13.62 8.15 7.59
CA ARG A 356 -12.23 8.51 7.28
C ARG A 356 -11.59 7.48 6.35
N VAL A 357 -10.84 7.96 5.37
CA VAL A 357 -9.91 7.16 4.56
C VAL A 357 -8.51 7.67 4.82
N ILE A 358 -7.80 6.99 5.71
CA ILE A 358 -6.44 7.35 6.10
C ILE A 358 -5.47 6.54 5.23
N HIS A 359 -4.55 7.25 4.57
CA HIS A 359 -3.51 6.62 3.77
C HIS A 359 -2.14 7.02 4.31
N LYS A 360 -1.34 6.01 4.69
CA LYS A 360 0.01 6.21 5.21
C LYS A 360 0.98 5.30 4.47
N THR A 361 2.08 5.87 4.01
CA THR A 361 3.12 5.19 3.26
C THR A 361 4.50 5.58 3.78
N ASN A 362 5.48 4.72 3.54
CA ASN A 362 6.88 4.96 3.83
C ASN A 362 7.71 4.47 2.64
N ILE A 363 8.76 5.19 2.30
CA ILE A 363 9.72 4.78 1.28
C ILE A 363 11.15 5.16 1.67
N THR A 364 12.07 4.24 1.41
CA THR A 364 13.51 4.48 1.48
C THR A 364 14.13 4.03 0.16
N VAL A 365 14.78 4.93 -0.56
CA VAL A 365 15.55 4.64 -1.78
C VAL A 365 17.02 4.84 -1.48
N ASN A 366 17.79 3.78 -1.59
CA ASN A 366 19.22 3.76 -1.27
C ASN A 366 20.03 2.88 -2.25
N GLU A 367 21.30 2.65 -1.95
CA GLU A 367 22.24 1.91 -2.80
C GLU A 367 21.80 0.47 -3.10
N LYS A 368 21.07 -0.14 -2.18
CA LYS A 368 20.71 -1.56 -2.25
C LYS A 368 19.36 -1.79 -2.91
N GLY A 369 18.46 -0.81 -2.83
CA GLY A 369 17.09 -0.96 -3.30
C GLY A 369 16.14 0.05 -2.70
N THR A 370 14.86 -0.34 -2.71
CA THR A 370 13.80 0.33 -1.97
C THR A 370 13.56 -0.45 -0.69
N LYS A 371 13.89 0.14 0.47
CA LYS A 371 13.93 -0.44 1.82
C LYS A 371 14.84 -1.69 1.96
N ALA A 372 15.89 -1.87 1.25
CA ALA A 372 16.76 -3.04 1.37
C ALA A 372 17.51 -3.12 2.72
N GLY A 373 17.47 -4.29 3.37
CA GLY A 373 18.27 -4.67 4.53
C GLY A 373 19.75 -4.90 4.18
N ALA A 374 20.60 -5.21 5.18
CA ALA A 374 22.03 -5.41 4.95
C ALA A 374 22.31 -6.77 4.26
N ALA A 375 22.87 -6.74 3.05
CA ALA A 375 23.40 -7.92 2.36
C ALA A 375 24.86 -7.73 1.94
N THR A 376 25.60 -8.83 1.77
CA THR A 376 27.01 -8.85 1.38
C THR A 376 27.13 -8.93 -0.13
N VAL A 377 27.85 -8.00 -0.74
CA VAL A 377 28.02 -7.90 -2.20
C VAL A 377 29.18 -8.75 -2.69
N VAL A 378 28.98 -9.46 -3.81
CA VAL A 378 30.04 -10.09 -4.60
C VAL A 378 30.15 -9.32 -5.92
N GLU A 379 31.29 -8.66 -6.12
CA GLU A 379 31.58 -7.86 -7.29
C GLU A 379 31.88 -8.74 -8.52
N MET A 380 31.20 -8.48 -9.65
CA MET A 380 31.63 -8.95 -10.98
C MET A 380 31.73 -7.74 -11.89
N LEU A 381 32.94 -7.46 -12.38
CA LEU A 381 33.25 -6.35 -13.27
C LEU A 381 33.12 -6.80 -14.74
N ASP A 382 32.32 -6.09 -15.54
CA ASP A 382 32.38 -6.15 -17.00
C ASP A 382 32.99 -4.86 -17.55
N SER A 383 33.94 -4.98 -18.50
CA SER A 383 34.81 -3.88 -18.90
C SER A 383 34.52 -3.27 -20.29
N ALA A 384 33.29 -3.40 -20.79
CA ALA A 384 32.88 -2.73 -22.02
C ALA A 384 32.23 -1.39 -21.72
N ALA A 385 32.90 -0.27 -22.03
CA ALA A 385 32.27 1.05 -22.00
C ALA A 385 31.14 1.11 -23.03
N ALA A 386 29.89 0.97 -22.58
CA ALA A 386 28.73 1.23 -23.43
C ALA A 386 28.70 2.71 -23.83
N LEU A 387 28.45 2.99 -25.11
CA LEU A 387 28.23 4.37 -25.56
C LEU A 387 26.94 4.88 -24.87
N ILE A 388 27.09 5.91 -24.04
CA ILE A 388 25.96 6.59 -23.42
C ILE A 388 25.19 7.34 -24.50
N GLU A 389 23.92 7.00 -24.68
CA GLU A 389 23.06 7.60 -25.72
C GLU A 389 22.16 8.69 -25.16
N LYS A 390 21.69 8.51 -23.89
CA LYS A 390 20.79 9.40 -23.20
C LYS A 390 21.28 9.68 -21.77
N SER A 391 20.72 10.72 -21.15
CA SER A 391 21.01 11.06 -19.75
C SER A 391 19.75 11.53 -19.04
N VAL A 392 19.52 11.05 -17.82
CA VAL A 392 18.46 11.51 -16.92
C VAL A 392 19.07 11.74 -15.54
N ILE A 393 19.18 13.02 -15.16
CA ILE A 393 19.77 13.44 -13.90
C ILE A 393 18.66 14.01 -13.02
N LEU A 394 18.29 13.30 -11.96
CA LEU A 394 17.23 13.71 -11.05
C LEU A 394 17.77 14.73 -10.02
N ASP A 395 18.09 15.92 -10.49
CA ASP A 395 18.65 17.03 -9.73
C ASP A 395 17.62 18.11 -9.37
N ARG A 396 16.37 17.90 -9.72
CA ARG A 396 15.20 18.74 -9.46
C ARG A 396 13.94 17.89 -9.28
N PRO A 397 12.79 18.45 -8.86
CA PRO A 397 11.57 17.70 -8.60
C PRO A 397 11.18 16.74 -9.74
N PHE A 398 10.84 15.52 -9.39
CA PHE A 398 10.49 14.46 -10.31
C PHE A 398 9.37 13.57 -9.77
N VAL A 399 8.61 12.96 -10.68
CA VAL A 399 7.65 11.89 -10.36
C VAL A 399 8.35 10.56 -10.42
N TYR A 400 8.02 9.66 -9.50
CA TYR A 400 8.52 8.29 -9.54
C TYR A 400 7.43 7.28 -9.22
N MET A 401 7.65 6.04 -9.62
CA MET A 401 6.72 4.93 -9.44
C MET A 401 7.47 3.65 -9.13
N ILE A 402 6.80 2.76 -8.41
CA ILE A 402 7.13 1.34 -8.39
C ILE A 402 6.08 0.64 -9.23
N ILE A 403 6.49 -0.02 -10.30
CA ILE A 403 5.57 -0.63 -11.27
C ILE A 403 5.75 -2.14 -11.35
N ASP A 404 4.66 -2.85 -11.61
CA ASP A 404 4.70 -4.23 -12.07
C ASP A 404 5.03 -4.28 -13.57
N ASN A 405 6.13 -4.92 -13.94
CA ASN A 405 6.61 -4.96 -15.32
C ASN A 405 5.72 -5.77 -16.27
N SER A 406 4.87 -6.63 -15.74
CA SER A 406 3.97 -7.45 -16.55
C SER A 406 2.76 -6.68 -17.04
N THR A 407 2.33 -5.68 -16.28
CA THR A 407 1.14 -4.86 -16.56
C THR A 407 1.46 -3.41 -16.84
N ASN A 408 2.65 -2.94 -16.49
CA ASN A 408 3.06 -1.53 -16.41
C ASN A 408 2.23 -0.68 -15.44
N LEU A 409 1.51 -1.31 -14.50
CA LEU A 409 0.66 -0.60 -13.55
C LEU A 409 1.45 -0.18 -12.31
N PRO A 410 1.21 1.04 -11.78
CA PRO A 410 1.88 1.52 -10.58
C PRO A 410 1.32 0.87 -9.31
N ILE A 411 2.20 0.28 -8.52
CA ILE A 411 1.91 -0.15 -7.14
C ILE A 411 1.99 1.07 -6.20
N PHE A 412 3.00 1.91 -6.45
CA PHE A 412 3.19 3.21 -5.80
C PHE A 412 3.47 4.28 -6.86
N ILE A 413 3.00 5.48 -6.59
CA ILE A 413 3.31 6.69 -7.36
C ILE A 413 3.54 7.85 -6.40
N GLY A 414 4.55 8.64 -6.67
CA GLY A 414 4.92 9.76 -5.81
C GLY A 414 5.71 10.83 -6.53
N ALA A 415 5.97 11.91 -5.82
CA ALA A 415 6.87 12.98 -6.23
C ALA A 415 7.91 13.24 -5.15
N TYR A 416 9.15 13.37 -5.55
CA TYR A 416 10.22 13.86 -4.71
C TYR A 416 10.50 15.32 -5.07
N THR A 417 10.27 16.21 -4.11
CA THR A 417 10.39 17.68 -4.28
C THR A 417 11.61 18.25 -3.60
N GLY A 418 12.34 17.44 -2.81
CA GLY A 418 13.55 17.85 -2.11
C GLY A 418 13.30 18.57 -0.77
N VAL A 419 12.11 18.38 -0.14
CA VAL A 419 11.74 18.92 1.17
C VAL A 419 11.53 17.83 2.19
#